data_b8c1a344b0ea42510d93e7f0c283043a
#
_entry.id   b8c1a344b0ea42510d93e7f0c283043a
#
_cell.length_a   1.000
_cell.length_b   1.000
_cell.length_c   1.000
_cell.angle_alpha   90.00
_cell.angle_beta   90.00
_cell.angle_gamma   90.00
#
_symmetry.space_group_name_H-M   'P 1'
#
loop_
_entity.id
_entity.type
_entity.pdbx_description
1 polymer ?
#
loop_
_entity_poly.entity_id
_entity_poly.type
_entity_poly.pdbx_seq_one_letter_code
_entity_poly.pdbx_strand_id
1 'polypeptide(L)'
;MRITPADELLLSLLREDARASTADIARRLGLSRTTVQNRIARLEAQGVIRGYTVRVHDAYEQSRIRAHILITVRRKQMPAVVKALQGV
;
A
#
# COMPACT_ATOMS: atom_id res chain seq x y z
N MET A 1 -19.42 0.03 9.26
CA MET A 1 -18.68 0.27 8.02
C MET A 1 -19.57 -0.07 6.84
N ARG A 2 -19.86 0.93 6.01
CA ARG A 2 -20.79 0.74 4.90
C ARG A 2 -20.04 0.70 3.57
N ILE A 3 -20.07 -0.45 2.90
CA ILE A 3 -19.38 -0.66 1.62
C ILE A 3 -20.43 -1.04 0.58
N THR A 4 -20.53 -0.22 -0.49
CA THR A 4 -21.46 -0.49 -1.59
C THR A 4 -20.79 -1.41 -2.61
N PRO A 5 -21.57 -2.04 -3.52
CA PRO A 5 -20.98 -2.81 -4.61
C PRO A 5 -20.03 -1.98 -5.48
N ALA A 6 -20.30 -0.70 -5.67
CA ALA A 6 -19.40 0.20 -6.40
C ALA A 6 -18.07 0.40 -5.66
N ASP A 7 -18.13 0.49 -4.33
CA ASP A 7 -16.92 0.57 -3.51
C ASP A 7 -16.09 -0.72 -3.62
N GLU A 8 -16.75 -1.87 -3.66
CA GLU A 8 -16.05 -3.15 -3.83
C GLU A 8 -15.34 -3.24 -5.18
N LEU A 9 -15.98 -2.77 -6.25
CA LEU A 9 -15.34 -2.71 -7.56
C LEU A 9 -14.14 -1.80 -7.56
N LEU A 10 -14.25 -0.65 -6.92
CA LEU A 10 -13.15 0.30 -6.79
C LEU A 10 -11.97 -0.32 -6.01
N LEU A 11 -12.26 -0.99 -4.90
CA LEU A 11 -11.24 -1.65 -4.10
C LEU A 11 -10.55 -2.77 -4.89
N SER A 12 -11.31 -3.56 -5.65
CA SER A 12 -10.75 -4.61 -6.50
C SER A 12 -9.79 -4.05 -7.54
N LEU A 13 -10.17 -2.94 -8.16
CA LEU A 13 -9.34 -2.27 -9.16
C LEU A 13 -8.03 -1.76 -8.53
N LEU A 14 -8.12 -1.14 -7.36
CA LEU A 14 -6.95 -0.63 -6.64
C LEU A 14 -6.05 -1.77 -6.15
N ARG A 15 -6.60 -2.93 -5.83
CA ARG A 15 -5.79 -4.11 -5.48
C ARG A 15 -4.96 -4.61 -6.66
N GLU A 16 -5.51 -4.53 -7.86
CA GLU A 16 -4.79 -4.94 -9.06
C GLU A 16 -3.77 -3.89 -9.49
N ASP A 17 -4.14 -2.61 -9.37
CA ASP A 17 -3.29 -1.50 -9.78
C ASP A 17 -3.50 -0.30 -8.86
N ALA A 18 -2.73 -0.24 -7.79
CA ALA A 18 -2.81 0.85 -6.82
C ALA A 18 -2.32 2.18 -7.41
N ARG A 19 -1.66 2.16 -8.56
CA ARG A 19 -1.17 3.37 -9.24
C ARG A 19 -2.08 3.83 -10.36
N ALA A 20 -3.24 3.19 -10.56
CA ALA A 20 -4.19 3.61 -11.57
C ALA A 20 -4.59 5.07 -11.33
N SER A 21 -4.62 5.86 -12.40
CA SER A 21 -5.01 7.26 -12.30
C SER A 21 -6.50 7.37 -12.00
N THR A 22 -6.90 8.48 -11.38
CA THR A 22 -8.31 8.76 -11.13
C THR A 22 -9.12 8.74 -12.43
N ALA A 23 -8.55 9.29 -13.51
CA ALA A 23 -9.20 9.30 -14.83
C ALA A 23 -9.41 7.88 -15.36
N ASP A 24 -8.43 7.00 -15.21
CA ASP A 24 -8.53 5.62 -15.66
C ASP A 24 -9.58 4.85 -14.86
N ILE A 25 -9.56 5.02 -13.55
CA ILE A 25 -10.55 4.40 -12.66
C ILE A 25 -11.97 4.86 -13.02
N ALA A 26 -12.14 6.17 -13.20
CA ALA A 26 -13.43 6.75 -13.55
C ALA A 26 -13.97 6.17 -14.86
N ARG A 27 -13.09 6.05 -15.85
CA ARG A 27 -13.46 5.49 -17.16
C ARG A 27 -13.89 4.02 -17.02
N ARG A 28 -13.15 3.22 -16.27
CA ARG A 28 -13.44 1.79 -16.08
C ARG A 28 -14.73 1.55 -15.31
N LEU A 29 -15.02 2.40 -14.33
CA LEU A 29 -16.20 2.26 -13.50
C LEU A 29 -17.40 3.05 -14.01
N GLY A 30 -17.24 3.84 -15.08
CA GLY A 30 -18.32 4.66 -15.61
C GLY A 30 -18.72 5.79 -14.69
N LEU A 31 -17.77 6.37 -13.96
CA LEU A 31 -18.01 7.44 -12.98
C LEU A 31 -17.23 8.70 -13.38
N SER A 32 -17.56 9.82 -12.72
CA SER A 32 -16.75 11.04 -12.86
C SER A 32 -15.50 10.94 -11.99
N ARG A 33 -14.47 11.72 -12.34
CA ARG A 33 -13.25 11.79 -11.54
C ARG A 33 -13.54 12.26 -10.12
N THR A 34 -14.39 13.26 -9.98
CA THR A 34 -14.77 13.78 -8.67
C THR A 34 -15.42 12.70 -7.81
N THR A 35 -16.32 11.92 -8.38
CA THR A 35 -16.97 10.81 -7.67
C THR A 35 -15.93 9.79 -7.20
N VAL A 36 -14.97 9.43 -8.06
CA VAL A 36 -13.89 8.48 -7.69
C VAL A 36 -13.06 9.05 -6.56
N GLN A 37 -12.62 10.30 -6.67
CA GLN A 37 -11.82 10.96 -5.63
C GLN A 37 -12.55 10.98 -4.29
N ASN A 38 -13.83 11.34 -4.30
CA ASN A 38 -14.65 11.41 -3.09
C ASN A 38 -14.83 10.03 -2.44
N ARG A 39 -15.02 8.99 -3.24
CA ARG A 39 -15.16 7.62 -2.72
C ARG A 39 -13.87 7.11 -2.12
N ILE A 40 -12.74 7.35 -2.77
CA ILE A 40 -11.43 6.97 -2.23
C ILE A 40 -11.19 7.69 -0.91
N ALA A 41 -11.43 9.00 -0.87
CA ALA A 41 -11.23 9.79 0.34
C ALA A 41 -12.11 9.28 1.49
N ARG A 42 -13.35 8.92 1.19
CA ARG A 42 -14.26 8.37 2.20
C ARG A 42 -13.76 7.02 2.72
N LEU A 43 -13.33 6.13 1.82
CA LEU A 43 -12.83 4.82 2.21
C LEU A 43 -11.56 4.93 3.04
N GLU A 44 -10.71 5.90 2.74
CA GLU A 44 -9.52 6.18 3.54
C GLU A 44 -9.91 6.72 4.91
N ALA A 45 -10.85 7.67 4.96
CA ALA A 45 -11.29 8.28 6.21
C ALA A 45 -11.98 7.27 7.14
N GLN A 46 -12.70 6.30 6.56
CA GLN A 46 -13.36 5.24 7.33
C GLN A 46 -12.43 4.10 7.72
N GLY A 47 -11.19 4.14 7.28
CA GLY A 47 -10.22 3.09 7.57
C GLY A 47 -10.40 1.80 6.77
N VAL A 48 -11.27 1.81 5.75
CA VAL A 48 -11.41 0.68 4.84
C VAL A 48 -10.13 0.53 4.01
N ILE A 49 -9.64 1.66 3.48
CA ILE A 49 -8.30 1.71 2.88
C ILE A 49 -7.35 2.17 3.98
N ARG A 50 -6.50 1.27 4.45
CA ARG A 50 -5.56 1.55 5.52
C ARG A 50 -4.22 2.07 5.02
N GLY A 51 -3.97 1.93 3.74
CA GLY A 51 -2.72 2.36 3.13
C GLY A 51 -2.54 1.69 1.79
N TYR A 52 -1.40 1.96 1.18
CA TYR A 52 -1.03 1.41 -0.12
C TYR A 52 0.31 0.71 0.01
N THR A 53 0.46 -0.38 -0.73
CA THR A 53 1.68 -1.16 -0.68
C THR A 53 2.01 -1.71 -2.06
N VAL A 54 3.17 -2.31 -2.19
CA VAL A 54 3.58 -2.97 -3.43
C VAL A 54 3.70 -4.48 -3.19
N ARG A 55 3.36 -5.25 -4.21
CA ARG A 55 3.61 -6.68 -4.21
C ARG A 55 4.96 -6.89 -4.89
N VAL A 56 5.84 -7.59 -4.22
CA VAL A 56 7.17 -7.84 -4.74
C VAL A 56 7.35 -9.34 -5.00
N HIS A 57 8.35 -9.65 -5.81
CA HIS A 57 8.68 -11.04 -6.10
C HIS A 57 9.09 -11.78 -4.83
N ASP A 58 8.69 -13.05 -4.71
CA ASP A 58 8.93 -13.85 -3.52
C ASP A 58 10.42 -13.93 -3.17
N ALA A 59 11.28 -14.06 -4.15
CA ALA A 59 12.73 -14.13 -3.93
C ALA A 59 13.25 -12.82 -3.31
N TYR A 60 12.73 -11.67 -3.75
CA TYR A 60 13.09 -10.39 -3.17
C TYR A 60 12.58 -10.28 -1.73
N GLU A 61 11.36 -10.71 -1.46
CA GLU A 61 10.77 -10.65 -0.12
C GLU A 61 11.58 -11.50 0.87
N GLN A 62 11.98 -12.70 0.48
CA GLN A 62 12.83 -13.55 1.31
C GLN A 62 14.19 -12.90 1.57
N SER A 63 14.79 -12.29 0.56
CA SER A 63 16.05 -11.59 0.68
C SER A 63 15.93 -10.41 1.65
N ARG A 64 14.82 -9.67 1.58
CA ARG A 64 14.54 -8.55 2.48
C ARG A 64 14.39 -9.02 3.92
N ILE A 65 13.69 -10.13 4.14
CA ILE A 65 13.50 -10.70 5.47
C ILE A 65 14.86 -11.13 6.06
N ARG A 66 15.70 -11.78 5.28
CA ARG A 66 17.04 -12.18 5.71
C ARG A 66 17.89 -10.99 6.10
N ALA A 67 17.88 -9.93 5.28
CA ALA A 67 18.62 -8.71 5.58
C ALA A 67 18.10 -8.07 6.88
N HIS A 68 16.80 -8.07 7.10
CA HIS A 68 16.21 -7.54 8.31
C HIS A 68 16.64 -8.33 9.56
N ILE A 69 16.66 -9.66 9.46
CA ILE A 69 17.13 -10.53 10.54
C ILE A 69 18.60 -10.24 10.86
N LEU A 70 19.45 -10.11 9.84
CA LEU A 70 20.85 -9.79 10.02
C LEU A 70 21.06 -8.45 10.72
N ILE A 71 20.29 -7.42 10.32
CA ILE A 71 20.34 -6.11 10.94
C ILE A 71 19.91 -6.20 12.40
N THR A 72 18.87 -6.97 12.71
CA THR A 72 18.39 -7.16 14.06
C THR A 72 19.42 -7.86 14.94
N VAL A 73 20.10 -8.87 14.43
CA VAL A 73 21.17 -9.57 15.14
C VAL A 73 22.34 -8.63 15.41
N ARG A 74 22.77 -7.87 14.42
CA ARG A 74 23.85 -6.88 14.57
C ARG A 74 23.48 -5.77 15.55
N ARG A 75 22.22 -5.44 15.62
CA ARG A 75 21.69 -4.42 16.54
C ARG A 75 22.02 -4.74 17.99
N LYS A 76 21.97 -6.02 18.37
CA LYS A 76 22.31 -6.45 19.72
C LYS A 76 23.80 -6.36 20.01
N GLN A 77 24.64 -6.49 18.97
CA GLN A 77 26.09 -6.50 19.10
C GLN A 77 26.75 -5.16 18.83
N MET A 78 26.16 -4.32 17.94
CA MET A 78 26.75 -3.05 17.50
C MET A 78 25.67 -1.97 17.34
N PRO A 79 25.16 -1.42 18.44
CA PRO A 79 24.05 -0.44 18.40
C PRO A 79 24.34 0.80 17.55
N ALA A 80 25.58 1.26 17.52
CA ALA A 80 25.96 2.46 16.76
C ALA A 80 25.79 2.27 15.25
N VAL A 81 26.04 1.06 14.74
CA VAL A 81 25.88 0.74 13.32
C VAL A 81 24.39 0.78 12.93
N VAL A 82 23.53 0.28 13.80
CA VAL A 82 22.09 0.28 13.58
C VAL A 82 21.55 1.70 13.53
N LYS A 83 22.03 2.61 14.36
CA LYS A 83 21.65 4.02 14.32
C LYS A 83 21.94 4.66 12.97
N ALA A 84 23.10 4.36 12.40
CA ALA A 84 23.48 4.87 11.08
C ALA A 84 22.54 4.32 9.98
N LEU A 85 22.15 3.06 10.08
CA LEU A 85 21.25 2.43 9.11
C LEU A 85 19.80 2.92 9.22
N GLN A 86 19.36 3.26 10.43
CA GLN A 86 18.02 3.78 10.64
C GLN A 86 17.81 5.21 10.11
N GLY A 87 18.88 5.93 9.89
CA GLY A 87 18.84 7.28 9.32
C GLY A 87 18.70 7.32 7.80
N VAL A 88 18.57 6.17 7.15
CA VAL A 88 18.49 6.07 5.70
C VAL A 88 17.05 5.99 5.20
#